data_e8f03de2807d21acbbe227b308edd36f
#
_entry.id   e8f03de2807d21acbbe227b308edd36f
#
_cell.length_a   1.000
_cell.length_b   1.000
_cell.length_c   1.000
_cell.angle_alpha   90.00
_cell.angle_beta   90.00
_cell.angle_gamma   90.00
#
_symmetry.space_group_name_H-M   'P 1'
#
loop_
_entity.id
_entity.type
_entity.pdbx_description
1 polymer ?
#
loop_
_entity_poly.entity_id
_entity_poly.type
_entity_poly.pdbx_seq_one_letter_code
_entity_poly.pdbx_strand_id
1 'polypeptide(L)'
;MSMNKKCLFVAIFAFFLSACAHGPVYYAKSEGEAIKKDYQDKRLQELYNQNQNLLRELYRRFTSSSVDIYKEGLGFTDFTSTKNVRTYYLMVKVRPQEIMYKEMKGTSDERFSEVIQKYAPKYLKYMKKSDLDIKSIEGLTFGVYWPVRDVCDTYGGFIEYIEFYTPKQFVNEYLDGKINFQEMLLDSEVITSLNQGPATSVKPVFK
;
A
#
# COMPACT_ATOMS: atom_id res chain seq x y z
N MET A 1 -22.46 -47.18 -26.45
CA MET A 1 -21.81 -46.84 -25.17
C MET A 1 -22.42 -45.54 -24.67
N SER A 2 -23.39 -45.60 -23.78
CA SER A 2 -24.15 -44.47 -23.28
C SER A 2 -23.37 -43.80 -22.14
N MET A 3 -22.80 -42.64 -22.43
CA MET A 3 -22.11 -41.82 -21.41
C MET A 3 -23.15 -41.24 -20.43
N ASN A 4 -23.02 -41.61 -19.18
CA ASN A 4 -23.97 -41.32 -18.11
C ASN A 4 -24.07 -39.80 -17.89
N LYS A 5 -25.19 -39.17 -18.29
CA LYS A 5 -25.43 -37.72 -18.18
C LYS A 5 -25.20 -37.15 -16.78
N LYS A 6 -25.25 -38.00 -15.74
CA LYS A 6 -24.98 -37.61 -14.32
C LYS A 6 -23.49 -37.29 -14.04
N CYS A 7 -22.56 -37.98 -14.72
CA CYS A 7 -21.12 -37.69 -14.54
C CYS A 7 -20.68 -36.37 -15.21
N LEU A 8 -21.37 -35.96 -16.28
CA LEU A 8 -21.07 -34.71 -16.96
C LEU A 8 -21.46 -33.49 -16.10
N PHE A 9 -22.57 -33.58 -15.35
CA PHE A 9 -23.03 -32.51 -14.46
C PHE A 9 -22.11 -32.28 -13.26
N VAL A 10 -21.55 -33.35 -12.71
CA VAL A 10 -20.60 -33.24 -11.56
C VAL A 10 -19.27 -32.66 -12.00
N ALA A 11 -18.79 -32.99 -13.20
CA ALA A 11 -17.55 -32.44 -13.75
C ALA A 11 -17.67 -30.93 -14.06
N ILE A 12 -18.84 -30.50 -14.58
CA ILE A 12 -19.09 -29.06 -14.85
C ILE A 12 -19.21 -28.27 -13.55
N PHE A 13 -19.84 -28.83 -12.50
CA PHE A 13 -19.95 -28.17 -11.20
C PHE A 13 -18.60 -28.04 -10.47
N ALA A 14 -17.70 -29.01 -10.62
CA ALA A 14 -16.35 -28.95 -10.07
C ALA A 14 -15.49 -27.87 -10.75
N PHE A 15 -15.73 -27.60 -12.05
CA PHE A 15 -15.03 -26.52 -12.76
C PHE A 15 -15.47 -25.12 -12.33
N PHE A 16 -16.73 -24.96 -11.92
CA PHE A 16 -17.22 -23.66 -11.43
C PHE A 16 -16.76 -23.32 -10.01
N LEU A 17 -16.46 -24.32 -9.17
CA LEU A 17 -15.95 -24.10 -7.82
C LEU A 17 -14.48 -23.70 -7.79
N SER A 18 -13.70 -23.97 -8.83
CA SER A 18 -12.29 -23.57 -8.91
C SER A 18 -12.10 -22.15 -9.49
N ALA A 19 -13.13 -21.52 -10.05
CA ALA A 19 -13.04 -20.17 -10.61
C ALA A 19 -13.07 -19.06 -9.55
N CYS A 20 -13.54 -19.34 -8.34
CA CYS A 20 -13.58 -18.34 -7.24
C CYS A 20 -12.26 -18.14 -6.51
N ALA A 21 -11.21 -18.90 -6.83
CA ALA A 21 -9.99 -18.92 -6.02
C ALA A 21 -8.88 -17.95 -6.47
N HIS A 22 -9.06 -17.20 -7.54
CA HIS A 22 -7.97 -16.42 -8.13
C HIS A 22 -8.38 -14.97 -8.44
N GLY A 23 -8.87 -14.26 -7.43
CA GLY A 23 -8.91 -12.80 -7.49
C GLY A 23 -7.48 -12.23 -7.62
N PRO A 24 -7.31 -11.05 -8.21
CA PRO A 24 -5.99 -10.44 -8.36
C PRO A 24 -5.31 -10.32 -7.00
N VAL A 25 -4.13 -10.95 -6.86
CA VAL A 25 -3.33 -10.87 -5.65
C VAL A 25 -2.54 -9.58 -5.68
N TYR A 26 -2.97 -8.61 -4.90
CA TYR A 26 -2.34 -7.28 -4.83
C TYR A 26 -1.20 -7.19 -3.81
N TYR A 27 -1.05 -8.17 -2.93
CA TYR A 27 0.07 -8.23 -1.98
C TYR A 27 1.17 -9.17 -2.46
N ALA A 28 2.39 -8.89 -2.05
CA ALA A 28 3.55 -9.68 -2.40
C ALA A 28 3.58 -10.99 -1.60
N LYS A 29 3.84 -12.10 -2.30
CA LYS A 29 4.00 -13.43 -1.68
C LYS A 29 5.45 -13.70 -1.26
N SER A 30 6.38 -12.86 -1.70
CA SER A 30 7.81 -13.00 -1.44
C SER A 30 8.51 -11.65 -1.39
N GLU A 31 9.71 -11.61 -0.83
CA GLU A 31 10.59 -10.44 -0.85
C GLU A 31 10.81 -9.93 -2.28
N GLY A 32 10.97 -10.87 -3.23
CA GLY A 32 11.19 -10.55 -4.63
C GLY A 32 10.04 -9.84 -5.33
N GLU A 33 8.80 -10.11 -4.90
CA GLU A 33 7.60 -9.43 -5.40
C GLU A 33 7.31 -8.12 -4.64
N ALA A 34 7.75 -8.01 -3.39
CA ALA A 34 7.53 -6.83 -2.56
C ALA A 34 8.43 -5.66 -2.95
N ILE A 35 9.67 -5.95 -3.34
CA ILE A 35 10.67 -4.94 -3.64
C ILE A 35 10.62 -4.58 -5.12
N LYS A 36 10.37 -3.30 -5.41
CA LYS A 36 10.48 -2.75 -6.77
C LYS A 36 11.94 -2.65 -7.18
N LYS A 37 12.31 -3.26 -8.29
CA LYS A 37 13.70 -3.42 -8.73
C LYS A 37 14.03 -2.64 -10.01
N ASP A 38 13.04 -2.50 -10.87
CA ASP A 38 13.21 -1.94 -12.20
C ASP A 38 12.61 -0.54 -12.27
N TYR A 39 13.44 0.44 -12.58
CA TYR A 39 13.06 1.84 -12.70
C TYR A 39 13.53 2.38 -14.06
N GLN A 40 12.64 3.10 -14.72
CA GLN A 40 13.02 3.82 -15.95
C GLN A 40 13.88 5.05 -15.63
N ASP A 41 13.65 5.66 -14.47
CA ASP A 41 14.42 6.79 -13.98
C ASP A 41 15.77 6.32 -13.40
N LYS A 42 16.87 6.87 -13.92
CA LYS A 42 18.23 6.51 -13.50
C LYS A 42 18.48 6.79 -12.01
N ARG A 43 17.92 7.87 -11.49
CA ARG A 43 18.10 8.25 -10.09
C ARG A 43 17.40 7.28 -9.14
N LEU A 44 16.18 6.88 -9.48
CA LEU A 44 15.46 5.85 -8.72
C LEU A 44 16.18 4.50 -8.79
N GLN A 45 16.75 4.15 -9.95
CA GLN A 45 17.54 2.92 -10.09
C GLN A 45 18.83 2.97 -9.25
N GLU A 46 19.51 4.11 -9.19
CA GLU A 46 20.67 4.31 -8.31
C GLU A 46 20.30 4.17 -6.83
N LEU A 47 19.21 4.79 -6.41
CA LEU A 47 18.69 4.68 -5.04
C LEU A 47 18.40 3.22 -4.67
N TYR A 48 17.74 2.47 -5.56
CA TYR A 48 17.51 1.04 -5.36
C TYR A 48 18.82 0.27 -5.22
N ASN A 49 19.77 0.45 -6.14
CA ASN A 49 21.02 -0.30 -6.15
C ASN A 49 21.86 -0.07 -4.87
N GLN A 50 21.82 1.14 -4.33
CA GLN A 50 22.57 1.52 -3.13
C GLN A 50 21.90 1.07 -1.83
N ASN A 51 20.58 0.81 -1.83
CA ASN A 51 19.81 0.62 -0.60
C ASN A 51 19.08 -0.74 -0.53
N GLN A 52 19.50 -1.75 -1.28
CA GLN A 52 18.85 -3.06 -1.31
C GLN A 52 18.74 -3.72 0.08
N ASN A 53 19.76 -3.58 0.92
CA ASN A 53 19.77 -4.16 2.26
C ASN A 53 18.69 -3.52 3.16
N LEU A 54 18.51 -2.21 3.07
CA LEU A 54 17.44 -1.49 3.77
C LEU A 54 16.06 -2.01 3.33
N LEU A 55 15.82 -2.16 2.02
CA LEU A 55 14.54 -2.65 1.51
C LEU A 55 14.24 -4.08 1.99
N ARG A 56 15.24 -4.96 2.07
CA ARG A 56 15.10 -6.30 2.64
C ARG A 56 14.81 -6.26 4.15
N GLU A 57 15.47 -5.36 4.88
CA GLU A 57 15.20 -5.17 6.31
C GLU A 57 13.78 -4.67 6.56
N LEU A 58 13.31 -3.70 5.77
CA LEU A 58 11.93 -3.22 5.81
C LEU A 58 10.95 -4.37 5.53
N TYR A 59 11.17 -5.15 4.48
CA TYR A 59 10.33 -6.29 4.17
C TYR A 59 10.20 -7.25 5.37
N ARG A 60 11.31 -7.66 5.97
CA ARG A 60 11.30 -8.57 7.12
C ARG A 60 10.60 -7.95 8.33
N ARG A 61 10.82 -6.67 8.60
CA ARG A 61 10.24 -5.96 9.73
C ARG A 61 8.72 -5.88 9.63
N PHE A 62 8.19 -5.52 8.48
CA PHE A 62 6.75 -5.44 8.27
C PHE A 62 6.10 -6.82 8.27
N THR A 63 6.64 -7.78 7.53
CA THR A 63 6.07 -9.13 7.45
C THR A 63 6.12 -9.90 8.77
N SER A 64 7.17 -9.73 9.57
CA SER A 64 7.24 -10.30 10.93
C SER A 64 6.20 -9.70 11.89
N SER A 65 5.62 -8.57 11.54
CA SER A 65 4.58 -7.88 12.31
C SER A 65 3.17 -8.11 11.73
N SER A 66 2.99 -9.16 10.90
CA SER A 66 1.73 -9.51 10.25
C SER A 66 1.16 -8.39 9.37
N VAL A 67 2.05 -7.68 8.67
CA VAL A 67 1.68 -6.66 7.68
C VAL A 67 2.10 -7.14 6.30
N ASP A 68 1.13 -7.29 5.41
CA ASP A 68 1.42 -7.61 4.02
C ASP A 68 1.97 -6.37 3.30
N ILE A 69 3.01 -6.57 2.51
CA ILE A 69 3.51 -5.55 1.60
C ILE A 69 2.76 -5.67 0.27
N TYR A 70 2.37 -4.52 -0.28
CA TYR A 70 1.79 -4.46 -1.61
C TYR A 70 2.84 -4.88 -2.66
N LYS A 71 2.38 -5.43 -3.79
CA LYS A 71 3.29 -5.79 -4.89
C LYS A 71 4.10 -4.57 -5.31
N GLU A 72 5.45 -4.72 -5.38
CA GLU A 72 6.37 -3.60 -5.61
C GLU A 72 6.17 -2.41 -4.65
N GLY A 73 5.70 -2.71 -3.43
CA GLY A 73 5.38 -1.71 -2.42
C GLY A 73 6.57 -1.18 -1.63
N LEU A 74 7.74 -1.81 -1.76
CA LEU A 74 9.00 -1.33 -1.17
C LEU A 74 9.95 -0.86 -2.26
N GLY A 75 10.47 0.36 -2.12
CA GLY A 75 11.39 0.91 -3.11
C GLY A 75 11.52 2.41 -2.97
N PHE A 76 11.64 3.06 -4.10
CA PHE A 76 11.73 4.51 -4.20
C PHE A 76 10.70 5.04 -5.19
N THR A 77 10.26 6.26 -4.97
CA THR A 77 9.36 6.98 -5.87
C THR A 77 9.75 8.44 -5.95
N ASP A 78 9.17 9.15 -6.87
CA ASP A 78 9.29 10.60 -6.96
C ASP A 78 7.93 11.27 -6.89
N PHE A 79 7.95 12.50 -6.51
CA PHE A 79 6.80 13.38 -6.50
C PHE A 79 7.19 14.71 -7.16
N THR A 80 6.38 15.18 -8.09
CA THR A 80 6.56 16.49 -8.70
C THR A 80 5.55 17.47 -8.12
N SER A 81 6.05 18.43 -7.38
CA SER A 81 5.22 19.46 -6.77
C SER A 81 4.57 20.38 -7.81
N THR A 82 3.57 21.14 -7.39
CA THR A 82 2.93 22.18 -8.22
C THR A 82 3.91 23.26 -8.73
N LYS A 83 5.08 23.40 -8.08
CA LYS A 83 6.18 24.28 -8.51
C LYS A 83 7.15 23.62 -9.49
N ASN A 84 6.81 22.45 -10.02
CA ASN A 84 7.64 21.67 -10.94
C ASN A 84 8.99 21.21 -10.32
N VAL A 85 9.07 21.11 -9.00
CA VAL A 85 10.22 20.54 -8.30
C VAL A 85 9.99 19.07 -8.10
N ARG A 86 10.86 18.25 -8.67
CA ARG A 86 10.85 16.79 -8.53
C ARG A 86 11.70 16.39 -7.32
N THR A 87 11.10 15.63 -6.41
CA THR A 87 11.72 15.15 -5.18
C THR A 87 11.58 13.63 -5.08
N TYR A 88 12.48 12.97 -4.35
CA TYR A 88 12.54 11.52 -4.24
C TYR A 88 12.24 11.08 -2.83
N TYR A 89 11.55 9.95 -2.69
CA TYR A 89 11.05 9.43 -1.42
C TYR A 89 11.36 7.93 -1.30
N LEU A 90 11.63 7.47 -0.08
CA LEU A 90 11.50 6.05 0.24
C LEU A 90 10.02 5.67 0.19
N MET A 91 9.70 4.59 -0.51
CA MET A 91 8.33 4.14 -0.70
C MET A 91 8.06 2.87 0.11
N VAL A 92 6.98 2.91 0.91
CA VAL A 92 6.46 1.78 1.68
C VAL A 92 4.96 1.71 1.49
N LYS A 93 4.47 0.70 0.77
CA LYS A 93 3.04 0.46 0.53
C LYS A 93 2.61 -0.84 1.21
N VAL A 94 1.68 -0.73 2.13
CA VAL A 94 1.24 -1.85 2.95
C VAL A 94 -0.23 -2.19 2.71
N ARG A 95 -0.54 -3.46 2.94
CA ARG A 95 -1.90 -3.95 3.10
C ARG A 95 -2.02 -4.56 4.49
N PRO A 96 -2.72 -3.94 5.42
CA PRO A 96 -2.94 -4.53 6.72
C PRO A 96 -3.77 -5.81 6.61
N GLN A 97 -3.30 -6.93 7.20
CA GLN A 97 -4.05 -8.19 7.19
C GLN A 97 -5.40 -8.09 7.89
N GLU A 98 -5.52 -7.14 8.82
CA GLU A 98 -6.75 -6.86 9.56
C GLU A 98 -7.83 -6.20 8.69
N ILE A 99 -7.44 -5.56 7.59
CA ILE A 99 -8.37 -4.94 6.65
C ILE A 99 -8.90 -6.00 5.69
N MET A 100 -9.98 -6.64 6.09
CA MET A 100 -10.74 -7.57 5.26
C MET A 100 -11.92 -6.82 4.61
N TYR A 101 -12.40 -7.30 3.48
CA TYR A 101 -13.61 -6.77 2.82
C TYR A 101 -14.80 -6.60 3.79
N LYS A 102 -14.95 -7.55 4.72
CA LYS A 102 -16.04 -7.54 5.69
C LYS A 102 -15.93 -6.45 6.73
N GLU A 103 -14.72 -5.95 6.97
CA GLU A 103 -14.43 -4.97 8.01
C GLU A 103 -14.50 -3.55 7.45
N MET A 104 -14.13 -3.36 6.20
CA MET A 104 -14.18 -2.06 5.52
C MET A 104 -15.59 -1.78 4.95
N LYS A 105 -16.58 -1.66 5.84
CA LYS A 105 -17.96 -1.31 5.50
C LYS A 105 -18.14 0.20 5.47
N GLY A 106 -19.29 0.62 4.97
CA GLY A 106 -19.68 2.03 4.96
C GLY A 106 -19.28 2.76 3.69
N THR A 107 -19.36 4.07 3.75
CA THR A 107 -18.98 4.98 2.66
C THR A 107 -17.47 5.05 2.48
N SER A 108 -17.02 5.56 1.34
CA SER A 108 -15.58 5.80 1.11
C SER A 108 -14.96 6.73 2.15
N ASP A 109 -15.70 7.72 2.60
CA ASP A 109 -15.22 8.69 3.60
C ASP A 109 -15.07 8.05 4.98
N GLU A 110 -15.97 7.14 5.35
CA GLU A 110 -15.85 6.36 6.58
C GLU A 110 -14.63 5.43 6.53
N ARG A 111 -14.43 4.71 5.42
CA ARG A 111 -13.26 3.85 5.24
C ARG A 111 -11.96 4.64 5.25
N PHE A 112 -11.92 5.76 4.54
CA PHE A 112 -10.77 6.66 4.53
C PHE A 112 -10.45 7.16 5.95
N SER A 113 -11.47 7.60 6.70
CA SER A 113 -11.31 8.07 8.07
C SER A 113 -10.79 6.97 8.99
N GLU A 114 -11.30 5.74 8.86
CA GLU A 114 -10.82 4.60 9.65
C GLU A 114 -9.34 4.29 9.35
N VAL A 115 -8.95 4.31 8.09
CA VAL A 115 -7.55 4.06 7.69
C VAL A 115 -6.62 5.12 8.28
N ILE A 116 -6.97 6.39 8.19
CA ILE A 116 -6.16 7.48 8.76
C ILE A 116 -6.07 7.38 10.28
N GLN A 117 -7.17 7.10 10.96
CA GLN A 117 -7.20 7.14 12.42
C GLN A 117 -6.60 5.88 13.06
N LYS A 118 -6.78 4.73 12.45
CA LYS A 118 -6.45 3.44 13.06
C LYS A 118 -5.24 2.75 12.41
N TYR A 119 -5.27 2.61 11.10
CA TYR A 119 -4.30 1.73 10.42
C TYR A 119 -3.00 2.44 10.05
N ALA A 120 -3.07 3.60 9.43
CA ALA A 120 -1.87 4.31 9.00
C ALA A 120 -0.92 4.63 10.17
N PRO A 121 -1.36 5.23 11.29
CA PRO A 121 -0.47 5.49 12.42
C PRO A 121 0.05 4.21 13.08
N LYS A 122 -0.76 3.13 13.10
CA LYS A 122 -0.34 1.84 13.65
C LYS A 122 0.84 1.24 12.89
N TYR A 123 0.81 1.29 11.56
CA TYR A 123 1.85 0.65 10.74
C TYR A 123 3.04 1.56 10.47
N LEU A 124 2.85 2.89 10.46
CA LEU A 124 3.95 3.83 10.30
C LEU A 124 4.99 3.72 11.44
N LYS A 125 4.59 3.35 12.64
CA LYS A 125 5.52 3.13 13.76
C LYS A 125 6.48 1.94 13.61
N TYR A 126 6.30 1.10 12.58
CA TYR A 126 7.31 0.12 12.22
C TYR A 126 8.49 0.73 11.45
N MET A 127 8.37 1.97 11.00
CA MET A 127 9.50 2.73 10.47
C MET A 127 10.46 3.15 11.59
N LYS A 128 11.73 3.29 11.23
CA LYS A 128 12.77 3.86 12.08
C LYS A 128 13.32 5.12 11.43
N LYS A 129 13.81 6.06 12.22
CA LYS A 129 14.45 7.28 11.68
C LYS A 129 15.65 6.93 10.80
N SER A 130 16.43 5.92 11.19
CA SER A 130 17.56 5.42 10.40
C SER A 130 17.19 4.92 9.01
N ASP A 131 15.93 4.54 8.76
CA ASP A 131 15.48 4.15 7.44
C ASP A 131 15.48 5.33 6.46
N LEU A 132 15.43 6.56 6.99
CA LEU A 132 15.42 7.80 6.23
C LEU A 132 16.79 8.47 6.14
N ASP A 133 17.86 7.85 6.68
CA ASP A 133 19.22 8.39 6.62
C ASP A 133 19.87 8.23 5.23
N ILE A 134 19.09 8.52 4.19
CA ILE A 134 19.51 8.51 2.80
C ILE A 134 19.59 9.96 2.34
N LYS A 135 20.80 10.42 1.94
CA LYS A 135 21.03 11.83 1.58
C LYS A 135 20.17 12.32 0.42
N SER A 136 19.81 11.42 -0.46
CA SER A 136 19.19 11.77 -1.76
C SER A 136 17.68 11.68 -1.79
N ILE A 137 17.04 11.45 -0.63
CA ILE A 137 15.57 11.47 -0.51
C ILE A 137 15.12 12.63 0.36
N GLU A 138 13.96 13.18 0.03
CA GLU A 138 13.31 14.22 0.81
C GLU A 138 12.46 13.68 1.97
N GLY A 139 11.99 12.43 1.86
CA GLY A 139 11.12 11.88 2.88
C GLY A 139 10.65 10.47 2.62
N LEU A 140 9.47 10.19 3.14
CA LEU A 140 8.78 8.91 3.07
C LEU A 140 7.47 9.06 2.30
N THR A 141 7.23 8.15 1.36
CA THR A 141 5.89 7.85 0.85
C THR A 141 5.38 6.63 1.58
N PHE A 142 4.36 6.80 2.38
CA PHE A 142 3.71 5.68 3.06
C PHE A 142 2.31 5.50 2.52
N GLY A 143 1.98 4.31 2.04
CA GLY A 143 0.70 3.99 1.44
C GLY A 143 0.00 2.85 2.19
N VAL A 144 -1.30 3.02 2.43
CA VAL A 144 -2.17 1.95 2.91
C VAL A 144 -3.18 1.62 1.83
N TYR A 145 -3.25 0.35 1.46
CA TYR A 145 -4.09 -0.17 0.40
C TYR A 145 -5.06 -1.19 0.94
N TRP A 146 -6.31 -1.12 0.52
CA TRP A 146 -7.34 -2.08 0.96
C TRP A 146 -8.31 -2.43 -0.16
N PRO A 147 -8.80 -3.68 -0.17
CA PRO A 147 -9.84 -4.10 -1.10
C PRO A 147 -11.22 -3.65 -0.59
N VAL A 148 -12.14 -3.33 -1.49
CA VAL A 148 -13.50 -2.85 -1.16
C VAL A 148 -14.59 -3.84 -1.54
N ARG A 149 -14.34 -4.78 -2.47
CA ARG A 149 -15.31 -5.80 -2.88
C ARG A 149 -14.77 -7.21 -2.70
N ASP A 150 -15.69 -8.14 -2.50
CA ASP A 150 -15.35 -9.56 -2.40
C ASP A 150 -14.72 -10.06 -3.71
N VAL A 151 -13.68 -10.89 -3.59
CA VAL A 151 -13.01 -11.53 -4.72
C VAL A 151 -13.92 -12.42 -5.56
N CYS A 152 -15.05 -12.86 -4.99
CA CYS A 152 -16.08 -13.65 -5.68
C CYS A 152 -17.08 -12.79 -6.47
N ASP A 153 -17.00 -11.46 -6.40
CA ASP A 153 -17.83 -10.58 -7.21
C ASP A 153 -17.41 -10.69 -8.68
N THR A 154 -18.35 -10.95 -9.55
CA THR A 154 -18.16 -11.19 -11.00
C THR A 154 -17.43 -10.07 -11.72
N TYR A 155 -17.40 -8.88 -11.13
CA TYR A 155 -16.74 -7.69 -11.70
C TYR A 155 -15.33 -7.42 -11.12
N GLY A 156 -14.82 -8.31 -10.27
CA GLY A 156 -13.54 -8.12 -9.58
C GLY A 156 -13.62 -7.03 -8.51
N GLY A 157 -12.96 -7.27 -7.40
CA GLY A 157 -12.79 -6.24 -6.38
C GLY A 157 -11.95 -5.07 -6.89
N PHE A 158 -12.14 -3.90 -6.34
CA PHE A 158 -11.27 -2.77 -6.58
C PHE A 158 -10.47 -2.42 -5.31
N ILE A 159 -9.36 -1.73 -5.52
CA ILE A 159 -8.48 -1.28 -4.45
C ILE A 159 -8.71 0.19 -4.23
N GLU A 160 -9.00 0.55 -2.99
CA GLU A 160 -8.84 1.91 -2.50
C GLU A 160 -7.50 2.05 -1.83
N TYR A 161 -6.97 3.26 -1.81
CA TYR A 161 -5.71 3.55 -1.13
C TYR A 161 -5.62 4.99 -0.68
N ILE A 162 -4.72 5.20 0.27
CA ILE A 162 -4.17 6.48 0.66
C ILE A 162 -2.65 6.39 0.61
N GLU A 163 -2.02 7.39 0.00
CA GLU A 163 -0.58 7.60 0.04
C GLU A 163 -0.30 9.00 0.57
N PHE A 164 0.65 9.13 1.48
CA PHE A 164 1.11 10.43 1.94
C PHE A 164 2.61 10.56 1.74
N TYR A 165 2.97 11.66 1.07
CA TYR A 165 4.33 12.08 0.80
C TYR A 165 4.73 13.06 1.89
N THR A 166 5.49 12.57 2.87
CA THR A 166 5.85 13.32 4.06
C THR A 166 7.33 13.66 4.05
N PRO A 167 7.71 14.95 4.19
CA PRO A 167 9.10 15.33 4.33
C PRO A 167 9.74 14.63 5.54
N LYS A 168 11.01 14.27 5.40
CA LYS A 168 11.81 13.53 6.39
C LYS A 168 11.74 14.13 7.80
N GLN A 169 11.76 15.45 7.90
CA GLN A 169 11.68 16.15 9.16
C GLN A 169 10.42 15.74 9.94
N PHE A 170 9.24 15.83 9.32
CA PHE A 170 7.98 15.56 10.01
C PHE A 170 7.79 14.07 10.33
N VAL A 171 8.30 13.17 9.48
CA VAL A 171 8.33 11.74 9.82
C VAL A 171 9.17 11.51 11.09
N ASN A 172 10.35 12.13 11.17
CA ASN A 172 11.23 12.00 12.32
C ASN A 172 10.62 12.61 13.58
N GLU A 173 9.97 13.76 13.47
CA GLU A 173 9.26 14.40 14.59
C GLU A 173 8.10 13.54 15.11
N TYR A 174 7.36 12.90 14.21
CA TYR A 174 6.32 11.94 14.58
C TYR A 174 6.90 10.70 15.27
N LEU A 175 7.96 10.10 14.73
CA LEU A 175 8.60 8.93 15.31
C LEU A 175 9.25 9.23 16.67
N ASP A 176 9.66 10.49 16.91
CA ASP A 176 10.15 10.98 18.20
C ASP A 176 9.00 11.30 19.18
N GLY A 177 7.75 11.27 18.75
CA GLY A 177 6.59 11.65 19.56
C GLY A 177 6.47 13.17 19.83
N LYS A 178 7.15 14.00 19.03
CA LYS A 178 7.10 15.46 19.14
C LYS A 178 5.85 16.06 18.53
N ILE A 179 5.34 15.42 17.49
CA ILE A 179 4.08 15.73 16.84
C ILE A 179 3.22 14.46 16.76
N ASN A 180 1.91 14.62 16.70
CA ASN A 180 1.00 13.51 16.48
C ASN A 180 0.85 13.21 14.97
N PHE A 181 0.13 12.12 14.64
CA PHE A 181 -0.04 11.69 13.25
C PHE A 181 -0.83 12.71 12.41
N GLN A 182 -1.80 13.38 13.00
CA GLN A 182 -2.60 14.39 12.31
C GLN A 182 -1.76 15.62 11.96
N GLU A 183 -0.96 16.08 12.91
CA GLU A 183 0.00 17.17 12.69
C GLU A 183 0.99 16.84 11.57
N MET A 184 1.53 15.61 11.57
CA MET A 184 2.40 15.14 10.48
C MET A 184 1.69 15.20 9.12
N LEU A 185 0.41 14.81 9.05
CA LEU A 185 -0.34 14.82 7.79
C LEU A 185 -0.65 16.23 7.26
N LEU A 186 -0.71 17.26 8.12
CA LEU A 186 -0.89 18.65 7.67
C LEU A 186 0.28 19.13 6.81
N ASP A 187 1.47 18.59 7.05
CA ASP A 187 2.70 18.90 6.30
C ASP A 187 3.02 17.85 5.21
N SER A 188 2.04 17.02 4.87
CA SER A 188 2.16 15.97 3.85
C SER A 188 1.28 16.27 2.64
N GLU A 189 1.73 15.85 1.46
CA GLU A 189 0.82 15.71 0.31
C GLU A 189 0.11 14.37 0.41
N VAL A 190 -1.22 14.40 0.47
CA VAL A 190 -2.04 13.19 0.60
C VAL A 190 -2.75 12.92 -0.72
N ILE A 191 -2.52 11.73 -1.25
CA ILE A 191 -3.15 11.25 -2.48
C ILE A 191 -4.02 10.04 -2.15
N THR A 192 -5.22 10.02 -2.68
CA THR A 192 -6.16 8.90 -2.49
C THR A 192 -6.87 8.56 -3.79
N SER A 193 -7.28 7.31 -3.91
CA SER A 193 -8.24 6.83 -4.92
C SER A 193 -9.33 6.07 -4.18
N LEU A 194 -10.54 6.58 -4.25
CA LEU A 194 -11.72 6.04 -3.57
C LEU A 194 -12.80 5.76 -4.60
N ASN A 195 -13.64 4.75 -4.34
CA ASN A 195 -14.77 4.37 -5.21
C ASN A 195 -14.40 4.22 -6.69
N GLN A 196 -13.23 3.64 -7.01
CA GLN A 196 -12.71 3.53 -8.38
C GLN A 196 -12.47 4.89 -9.08
N GLY A 197 -12.47 5.95 -8.32
CA GLY A 197 -12.17 7.29 -8.85
C GLY A 197 -10.69 7.45 -9.19
N PRO A 198 -10.34 8.50 -9.95
CA PRO A 198 -8.95 8.82 -10.22
C PRO A 198 -8.21 9.17 -8.93
N ALA A 199 -6.89 9.02 -8.95
CA ALA A 199 -6.04 9.49 -7.87
C ALA A 199 -6.18 11.01 -7.73
N THR A 200 -6.52 11.48 -6.54
CA THR A 200 -6.73 12.90 -6.24
C THR A 200 -5.93 13.31 -5.02
N SER A 201 -5.38 14.53 -5.05
CA SER A 201 -4.79 15.14 -3.86
C SER A 201 -5.90 15.65 -2.95
N VAL A 202 -5.80 15.33 -1.67
CA VAL A 202 -6.78 15.74 -0.65
C VAL A 202 -6.07 16.41 0.52
N LYS A 203 -6.77 17.34 1.17
CA LYS A 203 -6.34 17.87 2.47
C LYS A 203 -7.17 17.20 3.56
N PRO A 204 -6.55 16.39 4.43
CA PRO A 204 -7.29 15.76 5.51
C PRO A 204 -7.88 16.81 6.44
N VAL A 205 -9.17 16.69 6.74
CA VAL A 205 -9.85 17.50 7.74
C VAL A 205 -10.10 16.60 8.94
N PHE A 206 -9.47 16.92 10.05
CA PHE A 206 -9.65 16.21 11.31
C PHE A 206 -10.75 16.88 12.12
N LYS A 207 -11.74 16.11 12.52
CA LYS A 207 -12.85 16.56 13.39
C LYS A 207 -12.56 16.19 14.83
#